data_f65d2744cd163518b1ed1dbdec7d9f1f
#
_entry.id   f65d2744cd163518b1ed1dbdec7d9f1f
#
_cell.length_a   1.000
_cell.length_b   1.000
_cell.length_c   1.000
_cell.angle_alpha   90.00
_cell.angle_beta   90.00
_cell.angle_gamma   90.00
#
_symmetry.space_group_name_H-M   'P 1'
#
loop_
_entity.id
_entity.type
_entity.pdbx_description
1 polymer ?
#
loop_
_entity_poly.entity_id
_entity_poly.type
_entity_poly.pdbx_seq_one_letter_code
_entity_poly.pdbx_strand_id
1 'polypeptide(L)'
;MVQLTNKLFIVSLLAIIACGGGGGSSPTETDPGDGNETNPYDFPNATSLDQLNQIEIVTWNIRQFPQHSTTKSYVKSLLEVWNADIYLFQEISSESELISMVNSMTDYSYVVDDESGNLGFALVYKNSTVTFNSKNELWSDTPNSNDGDSDYENNAQYQFASRPPMENYITWTDGTKSMDLYVIDVHYKCCGDDSYDSSDPSDETNRRHHASLLLTDYVINNRSSDNVIIVGDFNNVGVQSVTNPTISPFTDPNIASSTHFLMVDEDILTGASSGYSWQGWTSSYSPAHFDHLIINQPLFQYGSTTTTGVIALPTETNTAATTVANRISDHQPVFMRFYP
;
A
#
# COMPACT_ATOMS: atom_id res chain seq x y z
N MET A 1 23.02 58.74 -20.63
CA MET A 1 22.81 58.41 -19.22
C MET A 1 21.88 57.20 -19.20
N VAL A 2 22.45 56.00 -19.16
CA VAL A 2 21.69 54.72 -19.23
C VAL A 2 21.74 54.13 -17.83
N GLN A 3 20.57 54.02 -17.18
CA GLN A 3 20.47 53.33 -15.89
C GLN A 3 20.37 51.81 -16.12
N LEU A 4 21.37 51.08 -15.64
CA LEU A 4 21.30 49.63 -15.47
C LEU A 4 20.50 49.30 -14.20
N THR A 5 19.37 48.66 -14.36
CA THR A 5 18.65 48.03 -13.25
C THR A 5 19.15 46.61 -13.06
N ASN A 6 19.86 46.37 -11.95
CA ASN A 6 20.24 45.04 -11.49
C ASN A 6 18.97 44.27 -11.08
N LYS A 7 18.63 43.22 -11.82
CA LYS A 7 17.70 42.19 -11.38
C LYS A 7 18.45 41.19 -10.52
N LEU A 8 18.15 41.23 -9.22
CA LEU A 8 18.59 40.23 -8.25
C LEU A 8 17.80 38.95 -8.53
N PHE A 9 18.46 37.91 -9.03
CA PHE A 9 17.93 36.58 -9.11
C PHE A 9 18.01 35.95 -7.71
N ILE A 10 16.87 35.84 -7.03
CA ILE A 10 16.73 35.01 -5.83
C ILE A 10 16.57 33.57 -6.35
N VAL A 11 17.64 32.81 -6.24
CA VAL A 11 17.56 31.36 -6.41
C VAL A 11 16.89 30.80 -5.16
N SER A 12 15.60 30.50 -5.25
CA SER A 12 14.91 29.73 -4.22
C SER A 12 15.49 28.33 -4.24
N LEU A 13 16.31 28.04 -3.24
CA LEU A 13 16.77 26.68 -2.94
C LEU A 13 15.57 25.92 -2.40
N LEU A 14 14.92 25.11 -3.24
CA LEU A 14 13.89 24.17 -2.80
C LEU A 14 14.58 23.14 -1.90
N ALA A 15 14.40 23.29 -0.60
CA ALA A 15 14.77 22.26 0.35
C ALA A 15 13.77 21.10 0.14
N ILE A 16 14.24 20.04 -0.52
CA ILE A 16 13.56 18.75 -0.48
C ILE A 16 13.71 18.25 0.95
N ILE A 17 12.69 18.49 1.78
CA ILE A 17 12.58 17.83 3.07
C ILE A 17 12.14 16.41 2.75
N ALA A 18 13.13 15.53 2.58
CA ALA A 18 12.89 14.10 2.67
C ALA A 18 12.36 13.83 4.08
N CYS A 19 11.17 13.34 4.22
CA CYS A 19 10.62 12.78 5.42
C CYS A 19 11.39 11.48 5.69
N GLY A 20 12.51 11.54 6.40
CA GLY A 20 13.33 10.34 6.61
C GLY A 20 14.65 10.66 7.30
N GLY A 21 14.76 10.16 8.51
CA GLY A 21 15.93 9.59 9.08
C GLY A 21 17.18 10.43 9.26
N GLY A 22 17.39 10.85 10.49
CA GLY A 22 18.71 11.19 10.99
C GLY A 22 19.65 9.98 10.87
N GLY A 23 20.78 10.14 10.17
CA GLY A 23 21.87 9.18 10.15
C GLY A 23 22.52 9.09 11.54
N GLY A 24 22.20 8.05 12.28
CA GLY A 24 22.94 7.60 13.45
C GLY A 24 23.92 6.53 13.03
N SER A 25 25.21 6.74 13.30
CA SER A 25 26.26 5.74 13.15
C SER A 25 25.89 4.48 13.93
N SER A 26 25.75 3.36 13.22
CA SER A 26 25.51 2.03 13.82
C SER A 26 26.65 1.63 14.74
N PRO A 27 26.34 1.13 15.95
CA PRO A 27 27.29 0.30 16.67
C PRO A 27 27.47 -1.03 15.92
N THR A 28 28.67 -1.46 15.71
CA THR A 28 28.98 -2.83 15.28
C THR A 28 28.53 -3.80 16.37
N GLU A 29 27.36 -4.43 16.18
CA GLU A 29 26.98 -5.59 16.98
C GLU A 29 27.84 -6.77 16.50
N THR A 30 28.65 -7.28 17.39
CA THR A 30 29.35 -8.56 17.23
C THR A 30 28.31 -9.66 17.35
N ASP A 31 28.22 -10.47 16.30
CA ASP A 31 27.48 -11.73 16.26
C ASP A 31 27.97 -12.69 17.38
N PRO A 32 27.13 -13.07 18.35
CA PRO A 32 27.52 -14.08 19.32
C PRO A 32 27.22 -15.47 18.73
N GLY A 33 28.23 -16.07 18.11
CA GLY A 33 28.16 -17.50 17.78
C GLY A 33 28.15 -18.34 19.04
N ASP A 34 27.06 -19.06 19.32
CA ASP A 34 27.07 -20.29 20.13
C ASP A 34 25.84 -21.17 19.80
N GLY A 35 26.10 -22.46 19.75
CA GLY A 35 25.34 -23.53 19.15
C GLY A 35 24.06 -23.94 19.89
N ASN A 36 23.08 -23.10 19.91
CA ASN A 36 21.65 -23.38 20.04
C ASN A 36 20.85 -22.14 19.62
N GLU A 37 21.13 -21.59 18.43
CA GLU A 37 20.47 -20.39 17.94
C GLU A 37 19.00 -20.70 17.65
N THR A 38 18.13 -20.26 18.55
CA THR A 38 16.76 -19.96 18.19
C THR A 38 16.83 -18.91 17.07
N ASN A 39 16.34 -19.23 15.88
CA ASN A 39 16.25 -18.26 14.79
C ASN A 39 15.59 -16.98 15.31
N PRO A 40 16.26 -15.82 15.35
CA PRO A 40 15.69 -14.59 15.91
C PRO A 40 14.47 -14.09 15.11
N TYR A 41 14.19 -14.72 13.97
CA TYR A 41 13.03 -14.48 13.12
C TYR A 41 12.00 -15.62 13.21
N ASP A 42 12.07 -16.47 14.23
CA ASP A 42 11.02 -17.41 14.57
C ASP A 42 9.95 -16.68 15.41
N PHE A 43 8.74 -16.55 14.86
CA PHE A 43 7.63 -15.83 15.48
C PHE A 43 6.53 -16.78 15.92
N PRO A 44 6.73 -17.56 16.99
CA PRO A 44 5.79 -18.61 17.41
C PRO A 44 4.44 -18.05 17.88
N ASN A 45 4.35 -16.74 18.11
CA ASN A 45 3.12 -16.05 18.49
C ASN A 45 2.39 -15.42 17.28
N ALA A 46 3.01 -15.42 16.10
CA ALA A 46 2.37 -14.93 14.90
C ALA A 46 1.23 -15.88 14.48
N THR A 47 0.13 -15.27 14.03
CA THR A 47 -1.10 -15.99 13.73
C THR A 47 -1.21 -16.25 12.23
N SER A 48 -1.36 -17.52 11.84
CA SER A 48 -1.63 -17.86 10.44
C SER A 48 -2.95 -17.22 9.98
N LEU A 49 -2.94 -16.66 8.78
CA LEU A 49 -4.13 -16.14 8.09
C LEU A 49 -4.80 -17.24 7.25
N ASP A 50 -4.06 -18.28 6.87
CA ASP A 50 -4.51 -19.38 6.04
C ASP A 50 -5.73 -20.06 6.67
N GLN A 51 -6.85 -19.93 6.00
CA GLN A 51 -8.12 -20.52 6.40
C GLN A 51 -8.70 -21.38 5.27
N LEU A 52 -9.13 -22.57 5.60
CA LEU A 52 -9.66 -23.51 4.60
C LEU A 52 -10.82 -22.89 3.80
N ASN A 53 -10.70 -22.94 2.48
CA ASN A 53 -11.71 -22.47 1.51
C ASN A 53 -11.97 -20.94 1.55
N GLN A 54 -11.07 -20.15 2.09
CA GLN A 54 -11.11 -18.69 2.02
C GLN A 54 -10.03 -18.17 1.05
N ILE A 55 -10.22 -16.95 0.59
CA ILE A 55 -9.21 -16.16 -0.09
C ILE A 55 -8.63 -15.20 0.94
N GLU A 56 -7.31 -15.20 1.13
CA GLU A 56 -6.60 -14.29 2.00
C GLU A 56 -5.78 -13.29 1.18
N ILE A 57 -6.03 -12.01 1.41
CA ILE A 57 -5.33 -10.90 0.76
C ILE A 57 -4.76 -9.99 1.84
N VAL A 58 -3.47 -9.65 1.70
CA VAL A 58 -2.75 -8.74 2.58
C VAL A 58 -2.18 -7.59 1.75
N THR A 59 -2.43 -6.36 2.16
CA THR A 59 -1.71 -5.18 1.65
C THR A 59 -0.74 -4.66 2.71
N TRP A 60 0.46 -4.26 2.29
CA TRP A 60 1.47 -3.79 3.21
C TRP A 60 2.48 -2.86 2.55
N ASN A 61 2.49 -1.60 2.95
CA ASN A 61 3.62 -0.72 2.67
C ASN A 61 4.82 -1.18 3.53
N ILE A 62 5.85 -1.75 2.88
CA ILE A 62 7.04 -2.31 3.57
C ILE A 62 8.23 -1.34 3.57
N ARG A 63 7.92 -0.05 3.55
CA ARG A 63 8.80 1.09 3.74
C ARG A 63 10.18 0.93 3.12
N GLN A 64 10.33 1.39 1.87
CA GLN A 64 11.63 1.41 1.16
C GLN A 64 12.38 0.07 1.24
N PHE A 65 11.63 -1.03 0.99
CA PHE A 65 12.15 -2.40 1.16
C PHE A 65 13.42 -2.67 0.34
N PRO A 66 14.50 -3.20 0.98
CA PRO A 66 14.70 -3.38 2.42
C PRO A 66 15.29 -2.13 3.08
N GLN A 67 14.63 -1.54 4.07
CA GLN A 67 15.16 -0.36 4.78
C GLN A 67 16.32 -0.68 5.73
N HIS A 68 16.49 -1.95 6.11
CA HIS A 68 17.53 -2.43 7.02
C HIS A 68 18.04 -3.80 6.57
N SER A 69 19.25 -4.19 6.96
CA SER A 69 19.84 -5.49 6.59
C SER A 69 19.03 -6.71 7.07
N THR A 70 18.21 -6.55 8.10
CA THR A 70 17.35 -7.60 8.65
C THR A 70 15.92 -7.59 8.10
N THR A 71 15.49 -6.52 7.38
CA THR A 71 14.11 -6.39 6.88
C THR A 71 13.66 -7.63 6.11
N LYS A 72 14.50 -8.10 5.19
CA LYS A 72 14.21 -9.28 4.36
C LYS A 72 13.90 -10.52 5.20
N SER A 73 14.69 -10.78 6.24
CA SER A 73 14.47 -11.95 7.11
C SER A 73 13.20 -11.84 7.92
N TYR A 74 12.89 -10.65 8.47
CA TYR A 74 11.62 -10.41 9.15
C TYR A 74 10.43 -10.61 8.24
N VAL A 75 10.42 -9.95 7.07
CA VAL A 75 9.30 -10.03 6.12
C VAL A 75 9.11 -11.48 5.69
N LYS A 76 10.17 -12.17 5.24
CA LYS A 76 10.09 -13.58 4.84
C LYS A 76 9.43 -14.46 5.90
N SER A 77 9.94 -14.40 7.14
CA SER A 77 9.42 -15.25 8.22
C SER A 77 7.97 -14.94 8.56
N LEU A 78 7.55 -13.66 8.51
CA LEU A 78 6.16 -13.28 8.71
C LEU A 78 5.25 -13.83 7.61
N LEU A 79 5.64 -13.70 6.34
CA LEU A 79 4.86 -14.24 5.22
C LEU A 79 4.70 -15.77 5.32
N GLU A 80 5.77 -16.48 5.68
CA GLU A 80 5.75 -17.94 5.85
C GLU A 80 4.83 -18.38 6.99
N VAL A 81 4.72 -17.61 8.07
CA VAL A 81 3.81 -17.91 9.19
C VAL A 81 2.37 -17.54 8.86
N TRP A 82 2.14 -16.34 8.30
CA TRP A 82 0.80 -15.90 7.91
C TRP A 82 0.21 -16.79 6.82
N ASN A 83 1.04 -17.22 5.87
CA ASN A 83 0.71 -18.20 4.84
C ASN A 83 -0.53 -17.82 4.01
N ALA A 84 -0.75 -16.51 3.77
CA ALA A 84 -1.87 -16.02 2.98
C ALA A 84 -1.68 -16.32 1.49
N ASP A 85 -2.76 -16.27 0.72
CA ASP A 85 -2.75 -16.53 -0.72
C ASP A 85 -2.05 -15.42 -1.50
N ILE A 86 -2.27 -14.14 -1.08
CA ILE A 86 -1.92 -12.96 -1.86
C ILE A 86 -1.37 -11.87 -0.94
N TYR A 87 -0.20 -11.33 -1.30
CA TYR A 87 0.40 -10.16 -0.66
C TYR A 87 0.65 -9.09 -1.72
N LEU A 88 0.24 -7.85 -1.43
CA LEU A 88 0.50 -6.68 -2.26
C LEU A 88 1.36 -5.71 -1.46
N PHE A 89 2.50 -5.37 -2.03
CA PHE A 89 3.51 -4.56 -1.37
C PHE A 89 3.70 -3.22 -2.07
N GLN A 90 3.82 -2.17 -1.27
CA GLN A 90 4.21 -0.84 -1.68
C GLN A 90 5.60 -0.52 -1.13
N GLU A 91 6.27 0.43 -1.76
CA GLU A 91 7.61 0.90 -1.41
C GLU A 91 8.73 -0.15 -1.62
N ILE A 92 8.67 -0.90 -2.71
CA ILE A 92 9.79 -1.76 -3.12
C ILE A 92 10.91 -0.87 -3.67
N SER A 93 11.97 -0.68 -2.89
CA SER A 93 13.17 0.06 -3.32
C SER A 93 14.25 -0.83 -3.92
N SER A 94 14.16 -2.14 -3.72
CA SER A 94 15.07 -3.13 -4.30
C SER A 94 14.33 -4.38 -4.73
N GLU A 95 13.95 -4.43 -6.00
CA GLU A 95 13.33 -5.61 -6.61
C GLU A 95 14.22 -6.85 -6.46
N SER A 96 15.54 -6.71 -6.66
CA SER A 96 16.47 -7.83 -6.56
C SER A 96 16.48 -8.48 -5.17
N GLU A 97 16.31 -7.69 -4.11
CA GLU A 97 16.20 -8.21 -2.75
C GLU A 97 14.85 -8.89 -2.50
N LEU A 98 13.75 -8.33 -3.04
CA LEU A 98 12.43 -8.97 -3.00
C LEU A 98 12.45 -10.30 -3.74
N ILE A 99 12.95 -10.31 -4.98
CA ILE A 99 13.09 -11.52 -5.82
C ILE A 99 13.91 -12.59 -5.11
N SER A 100 15.07 -12.19 -4.53
CA SER A 100 15.91 -13.10 -3.76
C SER A 100 15.18 -13.68 -2.54
N MET A 101 14.37 -12.87 -1.86
CA MET A 101 13.55 -13.30 -0.73
C MET A 101 12.51 -14.33 -1.16
N VAL A 102 11.67 -14.00 -2.15
CA VAL A 102 10.56 -14.87 -2.58
C VAL A 102 11.08 -16.16 -3.19
N ASN A 103 12.16 -16.12 -3.98
CA ASN A 103 12.80 -17.33 -4.52
C ASN A 103 13.37 -18.29 -3.44
N SER A 104 13.53 -17.80 -2.21
CA SER A 104 13.93 -18.63 -1.06
C SER A 104 12.75 -19.18 -0.26
N MET A 105 11.51 -18.81 -0.62
CA MET A 105 10.27 -19.29 0.00
C MET A 105 9.73 -20.50 -0.77
N THR A 106 9.09 -21.41 -0.04
CA THR A 106 8.40 -22.54 -0.67
C THR A 106 6.99 -22.10 -1.07
N ASP A 107 6.57 -22.50 -2.28
CA ASP A 107 5.20 -22.31 -2.80
C ASP A 107 4.80 -20.84 -3.07
N TYR A 108 5.75 -19.92 -3.21
CA TYR A 108 5.46 -18.54 -3.57
C TYR A 108 6.13 -18.11 -4.87
N SER A 109 5.44 -17.26 -5.61
CA SER A 109 5.93 -16.55 -6.78
C SER A 109 5.66 -15.06 -6.65
N TYR A 110 6.18 -14.25 -7.57
CA TYR A 110 6.07 -12.79 -7.52
C TYR A 110 5.82 -12.19 -8.90
N VAL A 111 5.29 -10.98 -8.90
CA VAL A 111 5.25 -10.04 -10.02
C VAL A 111 5.66 -8.69 -9.47
N VAL A 112 6.53 -7.97 -10.17
CA VAL A 112 6.92 -6.59 -9.85
C VAL A 112 6.41 -5.64 -10.92
N ASP A 113 6.32 -4.35 -10.61
CA ASP A 113 6.01 -3.32 -11.60
C ASP A 113 7.14 -3.17 -12.64
N ASP A 114 6.85 -2.52 -13.78
CA ASP A 114 7.84 -2.27 -14.85
C ASP A 114 8.54 -0.92 -14.66
N GLU A 115 7.95 -0.05 -13.84
CA GLU A 115 8.47 1.26 -13.53
C GLU A 115 9.53 1.16 -12.45
N SER A 116 10.80 1.03 -12.84
CA SER A 116 11.95 0.96 -11.94
C SER A 116 12.19 2.28 -11.18
N GLY A 117 11.20 2.71 -10.44
CA GLY A 117 11.25 3.85 -9.53
C GLY A 117 11.64 3.43 -8.11
N ASN A 118 12.02 4.42 -7.31
CA ASN A 118 12.38 4.20 -5.90
C ASN A 118 11.13 3.99 -5.04
N LEU A 119 10.20 3.22 -5.22
CA LEU A 119 9.01 2.92 -4.39
C LEU A 119 7.97 2.14 -5.20
N GLY A 120 8.42 1.08 -5.85
CA GLY A 120 7.61 0.24 -6.71
C GLY A 120 6.63 -0.65 -5.97
N PHE A 121 5.91 -1.46 -6.75
CA PHE A 121 4.93 -2.43 -6.29
C PHE A 121 5.41 -3.87 -6.47
N ALA A 122 4.85 -4.76 -5.66
CA ALA A 122 4.98 -6.18 -5.92
C ALA A 122 3.74 -6.96 -5.47
N LEU A 123 3.33 -7.91 -6.32
CA LEU A 123 2.44 -8.99 -5.95
C LEU A 123 3.30 -10.22 -5.59
N VAL A 124 3.08 -10.80 -4.40
CA VAL A 124 3.60 -12.12 -4.02
C VAL A 124 2.42 -13.03 -3.78
N TYR A 125 2.42 -14.21 -4.38
CA TYR A 125 1.27 -15.10 -4.37
C TYR A 125 1.65 -16.56 -4.20
N LYS A 126 0.74 -17.34 -3.61
CA LYS A 126 0.88 -18.76 -3.29
C LYS A 126 0.54 -19.60 -4.51
N ASN A 127 1.52 -20.36 -5.01
CA ASN A 127 1.38 -21.15 -6.26
C ASN A 127 0.34 -22.27 -6.17
N SER A 128 0.09 -22.79 -4.96
CA SER A 128 -0.87 -23.87 -4.75
C SER A 128 -2.32 -23.41 -4.87
N THR A 129 -2.58 -22.11 -4.68
CA THR A 129 -3.96 -21.56 -4.69
C THR A 129 -4.17 -20.46 -5.73
N VAL A 130 -3.12 -19.81 -6.22
CA VAL A 130 -3.22 -18.67 -7.13
C VAL A 130 -2.47 -18.91 -8.43
N THR A 131 -3.16 -18.65 -9.54
CA THR A 131 -2.58 -18.55 -10.88
C THR A 131 -2.53 -17.08 -11.28
N PHE A 132 -1.35 -16.55 -11.58
CA PHE A 132 -1.19 -15.23 -12.17
C PHE A 132 -1.47 -15.29 -13.68
N ASN A 133 -2.34 -14.40 -14.18
CA ASN A 133 -2.75 -14.35 -15.59
C ASN A 133 -2.10 -13.19 -16.34
N SER A 134 -2.20 -11.96 -15.81
CA SER A 134 -1.61 -10.77 -16.42
C SER A 134 -1.47 -9.60 -15.44
N LYS A 135 -0.60 -8.66 -15.80
CA LYS A 135 -0.40 -7.37 -15.13
C LYS A 135 -0.66 -6.22 -16.10
N ASN A 136 -1.18 -5.13 -15.59
CA ASN A 136 -1.31 -3.87 -16.31
C ASN A 136 -1.00 -2.71 -15.35
N GLU A 137 -0.16 -1.78 -15.77
CA GLU A 137 0.14 -0.55 -15.02
C GLU A 137 -0.73 0.57 -15.58
N LEU A 138 -1.76 0.93 -14.82
CA LEU A 138 -2.78 1.87 -15.27
C LEU A 138 -2.17 3.26 -15.46
N TRP A 139 -2.39 3.85 -16.64
CA TRP A 139 -1.91 5.20 -17.01
C TRP A 139 -0.38 5.38 -17.00
N SER A 140 0.40 4.32 -17.12
CA SER A 140 1.87 4.41 -17.17
C SER A 140 2.40 5.24 -18.34
N ASP A 141 1.59 5.46 -19.38
CA ASP A 141 1.89 6.26 -20.57
C ASP A 141 1.42 7.72 -20.47
N THR A 142 0.77 8.14 -19.38
CA THR A 142 0.30 9.52 -19.22
C THR A 142 1.40 10.45 -18.70
N PRO A 143 1.34 11.77 -18.97
CA PRO A 143 2.31 12.72 -18.44
C PRO A 143 2.34 12.76 -16.90
N ASN A 144 3.55 12.87 -16.36
CA ASN A 144 3.78 13.13 -14.94
C ASN A 144 4.13 14.61 -14.71
N SER A 145 3.21 15.50 -15.06
CA SER A 145 3.42 16.94 -14.91
C SER A 145 2.12 17.63 -14.50
N ASN A 146 2.25 18.61 -13.61
CA ASN A 146 1.19 19.56 -13.36
C ASN A 146 1.24 20.63 -14.45
N ASP A 147 0.44 20.48 -15.49
CA ASP A 147 0.34 21.43 -16.61
C ASP A 147 -0.78 22.48 -16.39
N GLY A 148 -1.48 22.40 -15.25
CA GLY A 148 -2.61 23.27 -14.92
C GLY A 148 -3.88 22.94 -15.68
N ASP A 149 -3.92 21.79 -16.39
CA ASP A 149 -5.12 21.29 -17.04
C ASP A 149 -6.09 20.77 -15.96
N SER A 150 -7.37 21.13 -16.12
CA SER A 150 -8.44 20.57 -15.29
C SER A 150 -8.78 19.12 -15.68
N ASP A 151 -8.22 18.63 -16.78
CA ASP A 151 -8.35 17.23 -17.22
C ASP A 151 -7.26 16.37 -16.56
N TYR A 152 -7.53 15.96 -15.33
CA TYR A 152 -6.62 15.13 -14.55
C TYR A 152 -6.42 13.71 -15.12
N GLU A 153 -7.26 13.25 -16.05
CA GLU A 153 -7.08 11.98 -16.76
C GLU A 153 -5.86 12.05 -17.69
N ASN A 154 -5.63 13.19 -18.33
CA ASN A 154 -4.49 13.38 -19.22
C ASN A 154 -3.14 13.41 -18.48
N ASN A 155 -3.12 13.63 -17.17
CA ASN A 155 -1.92 13.62 -16.34
C ASN A 155 -2.05 12.69 -15.13
N ALA A 156 -2.66 11.53 -15.34
CA ALA A 156 -2.96 10.59 -14.27
C ALA A 156 -1.71 10.16 -13.47
N GLN A 157 -0.54 9.95 -14.10
CA GLN A 157 0.70 9.68 -13.38
C GLN A 157 1.04 10.75 -12.34
N TYR A 158 0.73 12.03 -12.62
CA TYR A 158 0.95 13.09 -11.64
C TYR A 158 0.06 12.90 -10.40
N GLN A 159 -1.21 12.50 -10.59
CA GLN A 159 -2.13 12.25 -9.48
C GLN A 159 -1.63 11.08 -8.60
N PHE A 160 -1.11 10.03 -9.25
CA PHE A 160 -0.52 8.87 -8.56
C PHE A 160 0.96 9.08 -8.14
N ALA A 161 1.47 10.30 -8.21
CA ALA A 161 2.84 10.64 -7.81
C ALA A 161 3.93 9.76 -8.48
N SER A 162 3.80 9.53 -9.80
CA SER A 162 4.67 8.67 -10.62
C SER A 162 4.66 7.19 -10.21
N ARG A 163 3.60 6.73 -9.59
CA ARG A 163 3.39 5.32 -9.21
C ARG A 163 2.09 4.83 -9.84
N PRO A 164 2.11 4.48 -11.14
CA PRO A 164 0.93 3.92 -11.82
C PRO A 164 0.36 2.74 -11.04
N PRO A 165 -0.95 2.71 -10.73
CA PRO A 165 -1.55 1.57 -10.05
C PRO A 165 -1.29 0.26 -10.77
N MET A 166 -0.89 -0.78 -10.04
CA MET A 166 -0.59 -2.09 -10.59
C MET A 166 -1.83 -2.98 -10.54
N GLU A 167 -2.55 -3.13 -11.66
CA GLU A 167 -3.66 -4.07 -11.80
C GLU A 167 -3.14 -5.47 -12.10
N ASN A 168 -3.48 -6.43 -11.26
CA ASN A 168 -3.12 -7.84 -11.42
C ASN A 168 -4.39 -8.67 -11.67
N TYR A 169 -4.44 -9.40 -12.78
CA TYR A 169 -5.48 -10.39 -13.05
C TYR A 169 -4.98 -11.76 -12.60
N ILE A 170 -5.70 -12.36 -11.67
CA ILE A 170 -5.37 -13.65 -11.08
C ILE A 170 -6.59 -14.56 -11.04
N THR A 171 -6.35 -15.86 -10.96
CA THR A 171 -7.38 -16.88 -10.66
C THR A 171 -7.00 -17.58 -9.36
N TRP A 172 -7.86 -17.47 -8.35
CA TRP A 172 -7.74 -18.24 -7.11
C TRP A 172 -8.53 -19.54 -7.19
N THR A 173 -8.04 -20.59 -6.52
CA THR A 173 -8.76 -21.88 -6.38
C THR A 173 -8.36 -22.62 -5.11
N ASP A 174 -9.33 -23.28 -4.48
CA ASP A 174 -9.11 -24.25 -3.39
C ASP A 174 -9.16 -25.71 -3.90
N GLY A 175 -9.20 -25.90 -5.23
CA GLY A 175 -9.35 -27.19 -5.89
C GLY A 175 -10.82 -27.63 -6.08
N THR A 176 -11.79 -26.95 -5.45
CA THR A 176 -13.24 -27.20 -5.60
C THR A 176 -13.96 -25.98 -6.14
N LYS A 177 -13.57 -24.79 -5.74
CA LYS A 177 -14.06 -23.50 -6.20
C LYS A 177 -12.95 -22.76 -6.92
N SER A 178 -13.32 -21.83 -7.77
CA SER A 178 -12.40 -20.93 -8.46
C SER A 178 -13.02 -19.55 -8.60
N MET A 179 -12.22 -18.52 -8.46
CA MET A 179 -12.62 -17.13 -8.63
C MET A 179 -11.55 -16.34 -9.38
N ASP A 180 -11.97 -15.66 -10.43
CA ASP A 180 -11.14 -14.67 -11.12
C ASP A 180 -11.24 -13.33 -10.40
N LEU A 181 -10.10 -12.67 -10.19
CA LEU A 181 -9.98 -11.41 -9.47
C LEU A 181 -9.07 -10.45 -10.24
N TYR A 182 -9.47 -9.19 -10.31
CA TYR A 182 -8.59 -8.06 -10.59
C TYR A 182 -8.21 -7.40 -9.26
N VAL A 183 -6.94 -7.43 -8.92
CA VAL A 183 -6.43 -6.80 -7.69
C VAL A 183 -5.56 -5.63 -8.08
N ILE A 184 -5.99 -4.41 -7.70
CA ILE A 184 -5.34 -3.15 -8.05
C ILE A 184 -4.60 -2.65 -6.81
N ASP A 185 -3.27 -2.61 -6.89
CA ASP A 185 -2.39 -2.10 -5.84
C ASP A 185 -2.12 -0.62 -6.08
N VAL A 186 -2.25 0.19 -5.01
CA VAL A 186 -2.07 1.65 -5.07
C VAL A 186 -1.12 2.15 -4.00
N HIS A 187 -0.39 3.23 -4.32
CA HIS A 187 0.34 4.01 -3.36
C HIS A 187 0.24 5.49 -3.73
N TYR A 188 -0.66 6.20 -3.07
CA TYR A 188 -0.99 7.59 -3.39
C TYR A 188 0.10 8.56 -2.94
N LYS A 189 -0.04 9.83 -3.35
CA LYS A 189 0.84 10.93 -2.95
C LYS A 189 0.85 11.08 -1.43
N CYS A 190 2.03 10.92 -0.83
CA CYS A 190 2.20 11.10 0.61
C CYS A 190 2.13 12.56 1.05
N CYS A 191 1.99 12.74 2.35
CA CYS A 191 2.20 14.00 3.07
C CYS A 191 1.13 15.07 2.80
N GLY A 192 1.45 16.33 3.07
CA GLY A 192 0.51 17.45 2.97
C GLY A 192 0.21 18.05 4.35
N ASP A 193 -0.65 19.06 4.37
CA ASP A 193 -0.99 19.85 5.57
C ASP A 193 -2.40 19.55 6.11
N ASP A 194 -2.99 18.41 5.72
CA ASP A 194 -4.35 17.96 6.07
C ASP A 194 -5.49 18.83 5.49
N SER A 195 -5.17 19.84 4.68
CA SER A 195 -6.18 20.66 4.00
C SER A 195 -6.57 20.04 2.66
N TYR A 196 -7.70 20.50 2.12
CA TYR A 196 -8.15 20.15 0.78
C TYR A 196 -8.49 21.42 0.02
N ASP A 197 -7.65 21.79 -0.95
CA ASP A 197 -7.91 22.89 -1.88
C ASP A 197 -8.18 22.35 -3.28
N SER A 198 -9.46 22.18 -3.62
CA SER A 198 -9.88 21.71 -4.95
C SER A 198 -9.55 22.68 -6.08
N SER A 199 -9.09 23.90 -5.79
CA SER A 199 -8.69 24.89 -6.78
C SER A 199 -7.18 24.86 -7.07
N ASP A 200 -6.39 24.20 -6.21
CA ASP A 200 -4.95 24.02 -6.40
C ASP A 200 -4.65 22.60 -6.92
N PRO A 201 -4.28 22.44 -8.20
CA PRO A 201 -3.93 21.14 -8.76
C PRO A 201 -2.64 20.55 -8.16
N SER A 202 -1.86 21.31 -7.39
CA SER A 202 -0.67 20.83 -6.69
C SER A 202 -0.93 20.39 -5.25
N ASP A 203 -2.10 20.72 -4.69
CA ASP A 203 -2.51 20.28 -3.36
C ASP A 203 -2.51 18.75 -3.26
N GLU A 204 -1.83 18.20 -2.27
CA GLU A 204 -1.62 16.75 -2.14
C GLU A 204 -2.95 16.00 -1.93
N THR A 205 -3.89 16.58 -1.18
CA THR A 205 -5.20 15.99 -0.94
C THR A 205 -6.07 16.04 -2.19
N ASN A 206 -5.98 17.13 -2.97
CA ASN A 206 -6.66 17.24 -4.26
C ASN A 206 -6.12 16.17 -5.26
N ARG A 207 -4.82 15.97 -5.32
CA ARG A 207 -4.20 14.92 -6.14
C ARG A 207 -4.70 13.54 -5.74
N ARG A 208 -4.74 13.21 -4.45
CA ARG A 208 -5.28 11.93 -3.95
C ARG A 208 -6.76 11.76 -4.27
N HIS A 209 -7.55 12.84 -4.17
CA HIS A 209 -8.96 12.84 -4.55
C HIS A 209 -9.13 12.50 -6.04
N HIS A 210 -8.35 13.14 -6.92
CA HIS A 210 -8.37 12.84 -8.35
C HIS A 210 -7.89 11.42 -8.66
N ALA A 211 -6.88 10.91 -7.97
CA ALA A 211 -6.45 9.51 -8.09
C ALA A 211 -7.59 8.53 -7.77
N SER A 212 -8.38 8.82 -6.74
CA SER A 212 -9.56 8.01 -6.39
C SER A 212 -10.67 8.11 -7.43
N LEU A 213 -10.94 9.31 -7.98
CA LEU A 213 -11.92 9.48 -9.06
C LEU A 213 -11.49 8.71 -10.31
N LEU A 214 -10.22 8.76 -10.72
CA LEU A 214 -9.69 8.00 -11.84
C LEU A 214 -9.91 6.50 -11.66
N LEU A 215 -9.64 5.96 -10.47
CA LEU A 215 -9.85 4.55 -10.18
C LEU A 215 -11.32 4.16 -10.19
N THR A 216 -12.20 4.98 -9.58
CA THR A 216 -13.64 4.70 -9.61
C THR A 216 -14.18 4.68 -11.04
N ASP A 217 -13.81 5.66 -11.86
CA ASP A 217 -14.21 5.75 -13.25
C ASP A 217 -13.64 4.57 -14.07
N TYR A 218 -12.38 4.21 -13.85
CA TYR A 218 -11.77 3.06 -14.51
C TYR A 218 -12.54 1.76 -14.23
N VAL A 219 -12.80 1.46 -12.96
CA VAL A 219 -13.48 0.23 -12.56
C VAL A 219 -14.92 0.21 -13.09
N ILE A 220 -15.66 1.31 -12.96
CA ILE A 220 -17.05 1.41 -13.46
C ILE A 220 -17.11 1.20 -14.96
N ASN A 221 -16.19 1.79 -15.72
CA ASN A 221 -16.24 1.76 -17.19
C ASN A 221 -15.60 0.50 -17.80
N ASN A 222 -14.61 -0.11 -17.15
CA ASN A 222 -13.82 -1.20 -17.74
C ASN A 222 -13.94 -2.53 -16.99
N ARG A 223 -14.39 -2.54 -15.73
CA ARG A 223 -14.41 -3.71 -14.85
C ARG A 223 -15.73 -3.90 -14.11
N SER A 224 -16.82 -3.27 -14.55
CA SER A 224 -18.11 -3.27 -13.81
C SER A 224 -18.71 -4.65 -13.57
N SER A 225 -18.37 -5.64 -14.39
CA SER A 225 -18.83 -7.04 -14.26
C SER A 225 -17.77 -7.98 -13.67
N ASP A 226 -16.55 -7.50 -13.51
CA ASP A 226 -15.42 -8.28 -12.98
C ASP A 226 -15.36 -8.14 -11.45
N ASN A 227 -14.79 -9.13 -10.78
CA ASN A 227 -14.49 -9.03 -9.34
C ASN A 227 -13.24 -8.17 -9.16
N VAL A 228 -13.39 -6.99 -8.59
CA VAL A 228 -12.28 -6.04 -8.37
C VAL A 228 -12.07 -5.79 -6.89
N ILE A 229 -10.82 -5.84 -6.48
CA ILE A 229 -10.37 -5.44 -5.15
C ILE A 229 -9.29 -4.38 -5.34
N ILE A 230 -9.47 -3.18 -4.74
CA ILE A 230 -8.48 -2.12 -4.72
C ILE A 230 -7.86 -2.12 -3.33
N VAL A 231 -6.54 -2.17 -3.26
CA VAL A 231 -5.79 -2.23 -2.00
C VAL A 231 -4.58 -1.31 -2.04
N GLY A 232 -4.02 -0.98 -0.89
CA GLY A 232 -2.75 -0.25 -0.81
C GLY A 232 -2.77 0.93 0.13
N ASP A 233 -1.72 1.74 0.04
CA ASP A 233 -1.52 2.95 0.82
C ASP A 233 -2.18 4.15 0.13
N PHE A 234 -3.33 4.56 0.63
CA PHE A 234 -4.08 5.71 0.12
C PHE A 234 -3.58 7.05 0.67
N ASN A 235 -2.70 7.03 1.67
CA ASN A 235 -2.15 8.24 2.27
C ASN A 235 -3.22 9.29 2.62
N ASN A 236 -4.41 8.88 3.10
CA ASN A 236 -5.56 9.74 3.41
C ASN A 236 -5.31 10.60 4.65
N VAL A 237 -4.30 11.45 4.56
CA VAL A 237 -3.91 12.40 5.61
C VAL A 237 -5.11 13.24 6.04
N GLY A 238 -5.15 13.65 7.31
CA GLY A 238 -6.21 14.45 7.89
C GLY A 238 -7.29 13.64 8.60
N VAL A 239 -8.55 13.98 8.40
CA VAL A 239 -9.66 13.36 9.12
C VAL A 239 -9.79 11.86 8.77
N GLN A 240 -9.78 11.03 9.80
CA GLN A 240 -9.99 9.60 9.66
C GLN A 240 -11.49 9.28 9.65
N SER A 241 -12.11 9.41 8.48
CA SER A 241 -13.55 9.18 8.29
C SER A 241 -13.86 8.87 6.82
N VAL A 242 -15.03 8.30 6.58
CA VAL A 242 -15.55 8.01 5.23
C VAL A 242 -15.73 9.26 4.35
N THR A 243 -15.72 10.45 4.93
CA THR A 243 -15.81 11.73 4.19
C THR A 243 -14.46 12.38 3.92
N ASN A 244 -13.35 11.71 4.25
CA ASN A 244 -12.02 12.18 3.86
C ASN A 244 -11.97 12.31 2.32
N PRO A 245 -11.53 13.45 1.75
CA PRO A 245 -11.54 13.67 0.30
C PRO A 245 -10.85 12.56 -0.50
N THR A 246 -9.79 11.96 0.03
CA THR A 246 -9.06 10.87 -0.63
C THR A 246 -9.93 9.63 -0.86
N ILE A 247 -10.74 9.24 0.12
CA ILE A 247 -11.53 8.00 0.06
C ILE A 247 -13.01 8.22 -0.25
N SER A 248 -13.50 9.46 -0.14
CA SER A 248 -14.92 9.80 -0.38
C SER A 248 -15.47 9.36 -1.76
N PRO A 249 -14.69 9.31 -2.86
CA PRO A 249 -15.17 8.77 -4.12
C PRO A 249 -15.65 7.30 -4.04
N PHE A 250 -15.16 6.55 -3.05
CA PHE A 250 -15.56 5.15 -2.81
C PHE A 250 -16.64 5.01 -1.73
N THR A 251 -16.81 5.99 -0.84
CA THR A 251 -17.56 5.83 0.43
C THR A 251 -18.65 6.86 0.67
N ASP A 252 -18.56 8.08 0.13
CA ASP A 252 -19.58 9.12 0.39
C ASP A 252 -20.84 8.85 -0.45
N PRO A 253 -22.01 8.58 0.20
CA PRO A 253 -23.26 8.30 -0.52
C PRO A 253 -23.77 9.46 -1.37
N ASN A 254 -23.24 10.66 -1.22
CA ASN A 254 -23.56 11.82 -2.05
C ASN A 254 -22.74 11.83 -3.37
N ILE A 255 -21.72 10.99 -3.49
CA ILE A 255 -20.90 10.82 -4.69
C ILE A 255 -21.42 9.58 -5.44
N ALA A 256 -21.84 9.76 -6.71
CA ALA A 256 -22.50 8.68 -7.46
C ALA A 256 -21.62 7.42 -7.61
N SER A 257 -20.30 7.58 -7.77
CA SER A 257 -19.37 6.46 -7.90
C SER A 257 -19.34 5.55 -6.67
N SER A 258 -19.54 6.10 -5.47
CA SER A 258 -19.44 5.34 -4.21
C SER A 258 -20.43 4.17 -4.12
N THR A 259 -21.59 4.26 -4.81
CA THR A 259 -22.58 3.18 -4.84
C THR A 259 -22.08 1.89 -5.50
N HIS A 260 -20.97 1.95 -6.22
CA HIS A 260 -20.33 0.82 -6.89
C HIS A 260 -19.24 0.16 -6.04
N PHE A 261 -18.93 0.71 -4.86
CA PHE A 261 -17.82 0.26 -4.01
C PHE A 261 -18.28 0.04 -2.57
N LEU A 262 -17.51 -0.80 -1.87
CA LEU A 262 -17.63 -1.03 -0.43
C LEU A 262 -16.21 -1.08 0.17
N MET A 263 -15.92 -0.16 1.09
CA MET A 263 -14.72 -0.23 1.92
C MET A 263 -14.96 -1.27 3.01
N VAL A 264 -14.27 -2.41 2.93
CA VAL A 264 -14.51 -3.52 3.87
C VAL A 264 -13.78 -3.34 5.20
N ASP A 265 -12.87 -2.39 5.29
CA ASP A 265 -12.11 -1.99 6.50
C ASP A 265 -12.62 -0.67 7.13
N GLU A 266 -13.83 -0.21 6.78
CA GLU A 266 -14.44 1.02 7.32
C GLU A 266 -14.51 1.02 8.85
N ASP A 267 -14.78 -0.13 9.46
CA ASP A 267 -14.82 -0.27 10.92
C ASP A 267 -13.46 0.00 11.57
N ILE A 268 -12.35 -0.26 10.86
CA ILE A 268 -11.01 0.07 11.33
C ILE A 268 -10.79 1.58 11.22
N LEU A 269 -11.09 2.18 10.07
CA LEU A 269 -10.96 3.62 9.82
C LEU A 269 -11.73 4.46 10.84
N THR A 270 -12.95 4.06 11.17
CA THR A 270 -13.83 4.77 12.12
C THR A 270 -13.65 4.32 13.57
N GLY A 271 -12.78 3.35 13.79
CA GLY A 271 -12.51 2.73 15.07
C GLY A 271 -11.49 3.48 15.94
N ALA A 272 -10.93 2.77 16.89
CA ALA A 272 -9.91 3.32 17.78
C ALA A 272 -8.55 3.42 17.07
N SER A 273 -7.85 4.56 17.22
CA SER A 273 -6.56 4.83 16.57
C SER A 273 -5.45 3.81 16.89
N SER A 274 -5.58 3.07 17.99
CA SER A 274 -4.67 1.95 18.31
C SER A 274 -4.76 0.78 17.32
N GLY A 275 -5.83 0.70 16.54
CA GLY A 275 -6.03 -0.31 15.49
C GLY A 275 -5.64 0.16 14.09
N TYR A 276 -5.12 1.37 13.92
CA TYR A 276 -4.78 1.90 12.61
C TYR A 276 -3.50 1.26 12.03
N SER A 277 -3.40 1.25 10.73
CA SER A 277 -2.26 0.65 10.01
C SER A 277 -0.96 1.45 10.20
N TRP A 278 -1.03 2.77 10.33
CA TRP A 278 0.13 3.60 10.64
C TRP A 278 0.01 4.22 12.04
N GLN A 279 1.01 3.98 12.89
CA GLN A 279 0.96 4.36 14.31
C GLN A 279 1.88 5.54 14.66
N GLY A 280 2.63 6.08 13.71
CA GLY A 280 3.55 7.19 13.96
C GLY A 280 4.67 6.91 14.96
N TRP A 281 5.08 5.66 15.16
CA TRP A 281 6.02 5.23 16.19
C TRP A 281 7.36 5.99 16.24
N THR A 282 7.79 6.54 15.11
CA THR A 282 9.02 7.32 14.97
C THR A 282 8.76 8.75 14.53
N SER A 283 7.52 9.21 14.62
CA SER A 283 7.02 10.50 14.15
C SER A 283 6.34 11.27 15.29
N SER A 284 6.13 12.57 15.10
CA SER A 284 5.31 13.41 15.98
C SER A 284 3.85 13.50 15.53
N TYR A 285 3.50 12.87 14.40
CA TYR A 285 2.13 12.88 13.88
C TYR A 285 1.26 11.83 14.60
N SER A 286 -0.04 12.09 14.61
CA SER A 286 -1.04 11.18 15.18
C SER A 286 -1.17 9.92 14.32
N PRO A 287 -1.51 8.77 14.91
CA PRO A 287 -1.83 7.57 14.15
C PRO A 287 -2.92 7.81 13.11
N ALA A 288 -2.80 7.10 11.97
CA ALA A 288 -3.77 7.17 10.88
C ALA A 288 -3.95 5.77 10.24
N HIS A 289 -5.12 5.52 9.67
CA HIS A 289 -5.38 4.34 8.88
C HIS A 289 -5.22 4.71 7.41
N PHE A 290 -4.08 4.39 6.81
CA PHE A 290 -3.71 4.77 5.46
C PHE A 290 -3.91 3.64 4.44
N ASP A 291 -3.85 2.40 4.91
CA ASP A 291 -3.88 1.22 4.06
C ASP A 291 -5.29 0.64 4.05
N HIS A 292 -5.92 0.61 2.87
CA HIS A 292 -7.34 0.27 2.73
C HIS A 292 -7.60 -0.91 1.82
N LEU A 293 -8.82 -1.47 1.96
CA LEU A 293 -9.34 -2.60 1.20
C LEU A 293 -10.73 -2.25 0.69
N ILE A 294 -10.88 -2.11 -0.63
CA ILE A 294 -12.13 -1.68 -1.26
C ILE A 294 -12.53 -2.74 -2.30
N ILE A 295 -13.79 -3.17 -2.26
CA ILE A 295 -14.36 -4.12 -3.22
C ILE A 295 -15.43 -3.44 -4.08
N ASN A 296 -15.63 -3.94 -5.32
CA ASN A 296 -16.69 -3.45 -6.20
C ASN A 296 -17.98 -4.29 -6.12
N GLN A 297 -19.06 -3.84 -6.78
CA GLN A 297 -20.40 -4.45 -6.70
C GLN A 297 -20.46 -5.97 -6.89
N PRO A 298 -19.77 -6.62 -7.85
CA PRO A 298 -19.79 -8.08 -7.99
C PRO A 298 -19.40 -8.83 -6.72
N LEU A 299 -18.55 -8.22 -5.88
CA LEU A 299 -18.09 -8.80 -4.62
C LEU A 299 -18.97 -8.45 -3.40
N PHE A 300 -19.99 -7.59 -3.53
CA PHE A 300 -20.82 -7.17 -2.38
C PHE A 300 -21.50 -8.33 -1.66
N GLN A 301 -21.82 -9.41 -2.36
CA GLN A 301 -22.38 -10.60 -1.76
C GLN A 301 -21.48 -11.22 -0.68
N TYR A 302 -20.18 -10.98 -0.72
CA TYR A 302 -19.20 -11.46 0.25
C TYR A 302 -18.88 -10.42 1.34
N GLY A 303 -19.26 -9.15 1.16
CA GLY A 303 -18.91 -8.04 2.06
C GLY A 303 -19.27 -8.30 3.52
N SER A 304 -20.48 -8.82 3.78
CA SER A 304 -20.93 -9.12 5.15
C SER A 304 -20.26 -10.33 5.81
N THR A 305 -19.55 -11.15 5.05
CA THR A 305 -18.81 -12.34 5.53
C THR A 305 -17.31 -12.14 5.46
N THR A 306 -16.87 -11.00 4.93
CA THR A 306 -15.46 -10.61 4.88
C THR A 306 -14.98 -10.32 6.30
N THR A 307 -13.83 -10.88 6.65
CA THR A 307 -13.10 -10.54 7.88
C THR A 307 -11.93 -9.65 7.49
N THR A 308 -11.79 -8.53 8.16
CA THR A 308 -10.66 -7.59 7.97
C THR A 308 -9.94 -7.36 9.29
N GLY A 309 -8.70 -6.92 9.22
CA GLY A 309 -7.92 -6.57 10.39
C GLY A 309 -6.56 -5.98 10.07
N VAL A 310 -5.95 -5.36 11.06
CA VAL A 310 -4.56 -4.90 11.04
C VAL A 310 -3.71 -5.90 11.83
N ILE A 311 -2.61 -6.34 11.23
CA ILE A 311 -1.67 -7.25 11.88
C ILE A 311 -0.71 -6.42 12.73
N ALA A 312 -0.84 -6.52 14.05
CA ALA A 312 -0.03 -5.75 14.99
C ALA A 312 1.42 -6.28 15.04
N LEU A 313 2.29 -5.78 14.17
CA LEU A 313 3.68 -6.23 14.03
C LEU A 313 4.47 -6.29 15.35
N PRO A 314 4.36 -5.32 16.28
CA PRO A 314 5.04 -5.43 17.57
C PRO A 314 4.61 -6.65 18.39
N THR A 315 3.33 -7.06 18.26
CA THR A 315 2.79 -8.24 18.93
C THR A 315 3.25 -9.52 18.23
N GLU A 316 3.12 -9.58 16.91
CA GLU A 316 3.51 -10.75 16.09
C GLU A 316 5.00 -11.07 16.26
N THR A 317 5.85 -10.05 16.22
CA THR A 317 7.31 -10.22 16.31
C THR A 317 7.84 -10.21 17.74
N ASN A 318 6.99 -9.93 18.73
CA ASN A 318 7.40 -9.67 20.12
C ASN A 318 8.55 -8.63 20.22
N THR A 319 8.46 -7.58 19.40
CA THR A 319 9.50 -6.58 19.22
C THR A 319 8.96 -5.19 19.51
N ALA A 320 9.80 -4.32 20.09
CA ALA A 320 9.38 -2.94 20.38
C ALA A 320 8.96 -2.20 19.10
N ALA A 321 7.89 -1.41 19.18
CA ALA A 321 7.31 -0.68 18.05
C ALA A 321 8.31 0.19 17.27
N THR A 322 9.22 0.88 17.98
CA THR A 322 10.28 1.67 17.33
C THR A 322 11.30 0.82 16.58
N THR A 323 11.54 -0.42 17.04
CA THR A 323 12.40 -1.38 16.32
C THR A 323 11.69 -1.89 15.08
N VAL A 324 10.40 -2.19 15.18
CA VAL A 324 9.56 -2.55 14.02
C VAL A 324 9.63 -1.45 12.98
N ALA A 325 9.36 -0.20 13.36
CA ALA A 325 9.41 0.94 12.44
C ALA A 325 10.77 1.15 11.76
N ASN A 326 11.87 0.85 12.46
CA ASN A 326 13.22 1.07 11.93
C ASN A 326 13.80 -0.13 11.16
N ARG A 327 13.27 -1.34 11.36
CA ARG A 327 13.84 -2.57 10.80
C ARG A 327 12.90 -3.33 9.87
N ILE A 328 11.60 -3.08 9.94
CA ILE A 328 10.59 -3.79 9.15
C ILE A 328 9.78 -2.79 8.33
N SER A 329 8.83 -2.10 8.96
CA SER A 329 8.03 -1.02 8.38
C SER A 329 7.39 -0.17 9.48
N ASP A 330 7.10 1.10 9.18
CA ASP A 330 6.26 1.97 10.02
C ASP A 330 4.76 1.79 9.72
N HIS A 331 4.40 1.05 8.67
CA HIS A 331 3.06 0.55 8.43
C HIS A 331 2.88 -0.87 8.96
N GLN A 332 1.68 -1.17 9.44
CA GLN A 332 1.23 -2.50 9.81
C GLN A 332 0.40 -3.08 8.66
N PRO A 333 0.56 -4.37 8.30
CA PRO A 333 -0.23 -4.98 7.25
C PRO A 333 -1.72 -4.93 7.54
N VAL A 334 -2.52 -4.73 6.49
CA VAL A 334 -3.97 -4.84 6.54
C VAL A 334 -4.41 -6.04 5.72
N PHE A 335 -5.29 -6.86 6.26
CA PHE A 335 -5.75 -8.07 5.59
C PHE A 335 -7.26 -8.12 5.43
N MET A 336 -7.70 -8.81 4.41
CA MET A 336 -9.06 -9.32 4.26
C MET A 336 -9.05 -10.79 3.94
N ARG A 337 -10.12 -11.48 4.34
CA ARG A 337 -10.40 -12.85 3.93
C ARG A 337 -11.91 -13.08 3.81
N PHE A 338 -12.31 -13.88 2.84
CA PHE A 338 -13.72 -14.20 2.61
C PHE A 338 -13.89 -15.56 1.94
N TYR A 339 -15.09 -16.11 2.02
CA TYR A 339 -15.47 -17.34 1.32
C TYR A 339 -16.03 -16.98 -0.06
N PRO A 340 -15.41 -17.42 -1.17
CA PRO A 340 -15.94 -17.23 -2.52
C PRO A 340 -17.13 -18.13 -2.86
#